data_fbe3027a81a00695d39018252ff4be18
#
_entry.id   fbe3027a81a00695d39018252ff4be18
#
_cell.length_a   1.000
_cell.length_b   1.000
_cell.length_c   1.000
_cell.angle_alpha   90.00
_cell.angle_beta   90.00
_cell.angle_gamma   90.00
#
_symmetry.space_group_name_H-M   'P 1'
#
loop_
_entity.id
_entity.type
_entity.pdbx_description
1 polymer ?
#
loop_
_entity_poly.entity_id
_entity_poly.type
_entity_poly.pdbx_seq_one_letter_code
_entity_poly.pdbx_strand_id
1 'polypeptide(L)'
;MKISGLQTSGTPGDVDANLHELDAACRRARAEGAELLITTELFVTGYDIGDAVRELARTDLLSPARETAASHGIALVLGAPEYESGAYYNSAFFIDAAGAILGRHRKNHLFGELDRRYFTPGDLPAPVIDYAGVRIAMLICYDVEFPENVRSAALAGADLVAVPTAQMQPYEFIAEHLLRVRAWENQIYIAYVNHDGDEGSLRYVGRSSIVSPSATVLDSVEHGNRLLFATVEPHTVRQARKANPYLADLRPDLFTPSARATKDPSC
;
A
#
# COMPACT_ATOMS: atom_id res chain seq x y z
N MET A 1 -0.49 -17.80 -2.97
CA MET A 1 -1.60 -16.82 -2.97
C MET A 1 -1.60 -16.03 -4.26
N LYS A 2 -2.69 -16.03 -5.02
CA LYS A 2 -2.86 -15.12 -6.16
C LYS A 2 -3.40 -13.77 -5.66
N ILE A 3 -2.72 -12.68 -5.98
CA ILE A 3 -3.10 -11.33 -5.59
C ILE A 3 -3.54 -10.52 -6.81
N SER A 4 -4.32 -9.48 -6.57
CA SER A 4 -4.70 -8.47 -7.57
C SER A 4 -4.47 -7.06 -7.04
N GLY A 5 -4.12 -6.12 -7.91
CA GLY A 5 -4.07 -4.69 -7.64
C GLY A 5 -5.02 -3.94 -8.55
N LEU A 6 -5.81 -3.03 -8.02
CA LEU A 6 -6.74 -2.19 -8.79
C LEU A 6 -6.13 -0.81 -9.04
N GLN A 7 -5.57 -0.59 -10.25
CA GLN A 7 -5.33 0.78 -10.70
C GLN A 7 -6.62 1.40 -11.19
N THR A 8 -6.94 2.58 -10.70
CA THR A 8 -8.16 3.32 -11.07
C THR A 8 -7.98 4.82 -10.85
N SER A 9 -8.77 5.62 -11.55
CA SER A 9 -8.92 7.05 -11.24
C SER A 9 -9.86 7.29 -10.05
N GLY A 10 -10.73 6.32 -9.73
CA GLY A 10 -11.80 6.51 -8.76
C GLY A 10 -12.79 7.63 -9.12
N THR A 11 -13.62 7.99 -8.17
CA THR A 11 -14.53 9.14 -8.23
C THR A 11 -14.33 9.98 -6.96
N PRO A 12 -13.53 11.05 -7.03
CA PRO A 12 -13.19 11.85 -5.85
C PRO A 12 -14.44 12.40 -5.13
N GLY A 13 -14.53 12.17 -3.83
CA GLY A 13 -15.64 12.60 -2.98
C GLY A 13 -16.91 11.74 -3.05
N ASP A 14 -17.00 10.79 -3.99
CA ASP A 14 -18.17 9.92 -4.15
C ASP A 14 -17.88 8.51 -3.58
N VAL A 15 -18.17 8.35 -2.29
CA VAL A 15 -17.97 7.08 -1.57
C VAL A 15 -18.77 5.94 -2.18
N ASP A 16 -20.03 6.20 -2.57
CA ASP A 16 -20.90 5.16 -3.11
C ASP A 16 -20.40 4.66 -4.46
N ALA A 17 -19.96 5.56 -5.35
CA ALA A 17 -19.35 5.19 -6.63
C ALA A 17 -18.08 4.36 -6.43
N ASN A 18 -17.20 4.74 -5.50
CA ASN A 18 -15.96 4.01 -5.20
C ASN A 18 -16.25 2.63 -4.58
N LEU A 19 -17.24 2.51 -3.71
CA LEU A 19 -17.68 1.22 -3.16
C LEU A 19 -18.30 0.30 -4.23
N HIS A 20 -19.05 0.86 -5.18
CA HIS A 20 -19.53 0.10 -6.34
C HIS A 20 -18.39 -0.40 -7.24
N GLU A 21 -17.36 0.44 -7.43
CA GLU A 21 -16.15 0.02 -8.16
C GLU A 21 -15.41 -1.09 -7.41
N LEU A 22 -15.30 -1.00 -6.07
CA LEU A 22 -14.73 -2.04 -5.23
C LEU A 22 -15.47 -3.37 -5.42
N ASP A 23 -16.80 -3.38 -5.37
CA ASP A 23 -17.62 -4.58 -5.58
C ASP A 23 -17.35 -5.21 -6.95
N ALA A 24 -17.38 -4.39 -7.99
CA ALA A 24 -17.10 -4.86 -9.36
C ALA A 24 -15.67 -5.40 -9.51
N ALA A 25 -14.68 -4.76 -8.86
CA ALA A 25 -13.29 -5.20 -8.86
C ALA A 25 -13.11 -6.52 -8.09
N CYS A 26 -13.72 -6.66 -6.91
CA CYS A 26 -13.73 -7.90 -6.13
C CYS A 26 -14.29 -9.07 -6.92
N ARG A 27 -15.45 -8.89 -7.55
CA ARG A 27 -16.07 -9.90 -8.40
C ARG A 27 -15.16 -10.33 -9.54
N ARG A 28 -14.55 -9.39 -10.26
CA ARG A 28 -13.63 -9.67 -11.38
C ARG A 28 -12.34 -10.33 -10.89
N ALA A 29 -11.73 -9.82 -9.81
CA ALA A 29 -10.51 -10.39 -9.25
C ALA A 29 -10.74 -11.83 -8.76
N ARG A 30 -11.88 -12.08 -8.11
CA ARG A 30 -12.24 -13.42 -7.64
C ARG A 30 -12.49 -14.38 -8.77
N ALA A 31 -13.13 -13.94 -9.87
CA ALA A 31 -13.34 -14.75 -11.07
C ALA A 31 -12.01 -15.21 -11.71
N GLU A 32 -10.96 -14.39 -11.59
CA GLU A 32 -9.58 -14.73 -12.00
C GLU A 32 -8.82 -15.54 -10.93
N GLY A 33 -9.45 -15.89 -9.81
CA GLY A 33 -8.88 -16.70 -8.74
C GLY A 33 -8.00 -15.92 -7.76
N ALA A 34 -8.08 -14.58 -7.72
CA ALA A 34 -7.37 -13.81 -6.71
C ALA A 34 -7.97 -14.04 -5.31
N GLU A 35 -7.10 -14.10 -4.32
CA GLU A 35 -7.43 -14.27 -2.90
C GLU A 35 -7.30 -12.95 -2.11
N LEU A 36 -6.56 -11.96 -2.68
CA LEU A 36 -6.36 -10.63 -2.13
C LEU A 36 -6.49 -9.59 -3.25
N LEU A 37 -7.25 -8.52 -2.98
CA LEU A 37 -7.31 -7.32 -3.80
C LEU A 37 -6.69 -6.14 -3.03
N ILE A 38 -5.79 -5.43 -3.68
CA ILE A 38 -5.14 -4.22 -3.15
C ILE A 38 -5.69 -3.02 -3.90
N THR A 39 -6.19 -2.02 -3.19
CA THR A 39 -6.68 -0.76 -3.76
C THR A 39 -5.62 0.34 -3.73
N THR A 40 -5.95 1.50 -4.25
CA THR A 40 -5.13 2.71 -4.19
C THR A 40 -5.19 3.38 -2.81
N GLU A 41 -4.33 4.34 -2.55
CA GLU A 41 -4.34 5.19 -1.34
C GLU A 41 -5.63 6.03 -1.29
N LEU A 42 -6.27 6.09 -0.11
CA LEU A 42 -7.54 6.80 0.09
C LEU A 42 -8.62 6.45 -0.96
N PHE A 43 -8.60 5.22 -1.46
CA PHE A 43 -9.48 4.72 -2.52
C PHE A 43 -10.96 5.04 -2.28
N VAL A 44 -11.41 4.88 -1.02
CA VAL A 44 -12.85 5.02 -0.70
C VAL A 44 -13.35 6.45 -0.90
N THR A 45 -12.49 7.45 -0.71
CA THR A 45 -12.89 8.86 -0.70
C THR A 45 -12.29 9.70 -1.81
N GLY A 46 -11.14 9.32 -2.36
CA GLY A 46 -10.23 10.20 -3.08
C GLY A 46 -9.25 10.89 -2.15
N TYR A 47 -8.21 11.50 -2.73
CA TYR A 47 -7.06 12.06 -2.03
C TYR A 47 -7.09 13.60 -1.97
N ASP A 48 -7.27 14.32 -3.12
CA ASP A 48 -7.31 15.79 -3.19
C ASP A 48 -8.76 16.32 -3.20
N ILE A 49 -9.51 16.00 -2.16
CA ILE A 49 -10.92 16.41 -2.00
C ILE A 49 -11.13 17.51 -0.94
N GLY A 50 -10.04 18.14 -0.51
CA GLY A 50 -10.09 19.23 0.47
C GLY A 50 -10.62 18.79 1.84
N ASP A 51 -11.36 19.70 2.52
CA ASP A 51 -11.88 19.44 3.87
C ASP A 51 -12.91 18.28 3.92
N ALA A 52 -13.49 17.90 2.79
CA ALA A 52 -14.44 16.77 2.72
C ALA A 52 -13.82 15.45 3.21
N VAL A 53 -12.49 15.27 3.09
CA VAL A 53 -11.81 14.06 3.60
C VAL A 53 -12.02 13.88 5.10
N ARG A 54 -12.04 14.97 5.87
CA ARG A 54 -12.27 14.91 7.32
C ARG A 54 -13.73 14.65 7.69
N GLU A 55 -14.66 15.14 6.89
CA GLU A 55 -16.09 14.85 7.08
C GLU A 55 -16.35 13.38 6.79
N LEU A 56 -15.87 12.87 5.66
CA LEU A 56 -16.02 11.48 5.25
C LEU A 56 -15.33 10.52 6.22
N ALA A 57 -14.14 10.85 6.74
CA ALA A 57 -13.43 10.01 7.72
C ALA A 57 -14.21 9.76 9.01
N ARG A 58 -15.26 10.55 9.30
CA ARG A 58 -16.15 10.37 10.45
C ARG A 58 -17.36 9.50 10.15
N THR A 59 -17.56 9.11 8.93
CA THR A 59 -18.65 8.20 8.51
C THR A 59 -18.18 6.74 8.55
N ASP A 60 -19.11 5.81 8.40
CA ASP A 60 -18.77 4.39 8.34
C ASP A 60 -18.33 4.00 6.91
N LEU A 61 -17.06 4.13 6.63
CA LEU A 61 -16.46 3.76 5.34
C LEU A 61 -16.10 2.27 5.24
N LEU A 62 -15.95 1.60 6.39
CA LEU A 62 -15.39 0.26 6.42
C LEU A 62 -16.44 -0.85 6.35
N SER A 63 -17.61 -0.67 6.96
CA SER A 63 -18.64 -1.73 6.98
C SER A 63 -19.09 -2.15 5.58
N PRO A 64 -19.36 -1.26 4.61
CA PRO A 64 -19.70 -1.67 3.25
C PRO A 64 -18.55 -2.43 2.55
N ALA A 65 -17.30 -2.00 2.74
CA ALA A 65 -16.14 -2.71 2.18
C ALA A 65 -15.92 -4.09 2.79
N ARG A 66 -16.19 -4.25 4.11
CA ARG A 66 -16.16 -5.53 4.81
C ARG A 66 -17.23 -6.49 4.32
N GLU A 67 -18.43 -5.99 4.08
CA GLU A 67 -19.53 -6.76 3.48
C GLU A 67 -19.17 -7.20 2.05
N THR A 68 -18.57 -6.32 1.26
CA THR A 68 -18.05 -6.64 -0.08
C THR A 68 -17.00 -7.75 -0.02
N ALA A 69 -16.00 -7.65 0.87
CA ALA A 69 -15.00 -8.68 1.09
C ALA A 69 -15.63 -10.04 1.40
N ALA A 70 -16.57 -10.07 2.36
CA ALA A 70 -17.27 -11.29 2.78
C ALA A 70 -18.14 -11.88 1.67
N SER A 71 -18.88 -11.04 0.93
CA SER A 71 -19.80 -11.50 -0.13
C SER A 71 -19.07 -12.16 -1.30
N HIS A 72 -17.88 -11.66 -1.65
CA HIS A 72 -17.05 -12.22 -2.72
C HIS A 72 -16.03 -13.26 -2.23
N GLY A 73 -15.83 -13.40 -0.91
CA GLY A 73 -14.82 -14.31 -0.34
C GLY A 73 -13.41 -13.93 -0.77
N ILE A 74 -13.08 -12.64 -0.79
CA ILE A 74 -11.77 -12.10 -1.16
C ILE A 74 -11.26 -11.13 -0.08
N ALA A 75 -10.00 -11.25 0.32
CA ALA A 75 -9.40 -10.31 1.25
C ALA A 75 -9.07 -8.97 0.56
N LEU A 76 -8.97 -7.90 1.34
CA LEU A 76 -8.67 -6.55 0.86
C LEU A 76 -7.47 -5.95 1.60
N VAL A 77 -6.63 -5.21 0.87
CA VAL A 77 -5.86 -4.09 1.40
C VAL A 77 -6.55 -2.83 0.90
N LEU A 78 -7.26 -2.14 1.79
CA LEU A 78 -8.14 -1.03 1.46
C LEU A 78 -7.54 0.30 1.95
N GLY A 79 -7.34 1.25 1.05
CA GLY A 79 -6.98 2.63 1.37
C GLY A 79 -8.21 3.46 1.74
N ALA A 80 -8.23 4.04 2.95
CA ALA A 80 -9.30 4.91 3.42
C ALA A 80 -8.80 5.90 4.48
N PRO A 81 -9.43 7.09 4.61
CA PRO A 81 -9.17 7.95 5.74
C PRO A 81 -9.78 7.36 7.02
N GLU A 82 -9.12 7.63 8.13
CA GLU A 82 -9.54 7.16 9.45
C GLU A 82 -9.66 8.35 10.42
N TYR A 83 -10.70 8.32 11.27
CA TYR A 83 -10.81 9.22 12.40
C TYR A 83 -10.81 8.42 13.70
N GLU A 84 -9.83 8.69 14.57
CA GLU A 84 -9.74 8.06 15.89
C GLU A 84 -9.23 9.06 16.93
N SER A 85 -9.91 9.14 18.07
CA SER A 85 -9.48 9.94 19.25
C SER A 85 -9.15 11.41 18.93
N GLY A 86 -9.89 12.04 18.02
CA GLY A 86 -9.71 13.46 17.66
C GLY A 86 -8.68 13.70 16.54
N ALA A 87 -8.00 12.67 16.06
CA ALA A 87 -7.02 12.75 14.98
C ALA A 87 -7.51 12.06 13.70
N TYR A 88 -7.00 12.51 12.57
CA TYR A 88 -7.29 11.96 11.25
C TYR A 88 -6.03 11.31 10.70
N TYR A 89 -6.19 10.15 10.08
CA TYR A 89 -5.09 9.38 9.52
C TYR A 89 -5.39 8.95 8.09
N ASN A 90 -4.35 8.86 7.28
CA ASN A 90 -4.37 8.17 6.01
C ASN A 90 -4.00 6.70 6.31
N SER A 91 -4.93 5.78 6.09
CA SER A 91 -4.82 4.40 6.58
C SER A 91 -5.01 3.36 5.49
N ALA A 92 -4.31 2.24 5.63
CA ALA A 92 -4.53 1.01 4.89
C ALA A 92 -5.03 -0.07 5.86
N PHE A 93 -6.17 -0.69 5.53
CA PHE A 93 -6.79 -1.74 6.33
C PHE A 93 -6.66 -3.09 5.65
N PHE A 94 -6.21 -4.10 6.39
CA PHE A 94 -6.29 -5.48 5.94
C PHE A 94 -7.61 -6.08 6.41
N ILE A 95 -8.49 -6.41 5.47
CA ILE A 95 -9.79 -7.02 5.70
C ILE A 95 -9.72 -8.44 5.13
N ASP A 96 -10.04 -9.46 5.93
CA ASP A 96 -10.03 -10.84 5.44
C ASP A 96 -11.26 -11.19 4.59
N ALA A 97 -11.25 -12.37 4.00
CA ALA A 97 -12.35 -12.86 3.15
C ALA A 97 -13.66 -13.15 3.92
N ALA A 98 -13.69 -13.01 5.24
CA ALA A 98 -14.89 -13.06 6.08
C ALA A 98 -15.34 -11.65 6.52
N GLY A 99 -14.64 -10.59 6.09
CA GLY A 99 -14.95 -9.21 6.45
C GLY A 99 -14.38 -8.78 7.81
N ALA A 100 -13.48 -9.56 8.42
CA ALA A 100 -12.82 -9.16 9.65
C ALA A 100 -11.59 -8.28 9.37
N ILE A 101 -11.41 -7.20 10.14
CA ILE A 101 -10.21 -6.38 10.06
C ILE A 101 -9.11 -7.07 10.85
N LEU A 102 -8.07 -7.57 10.19
CA LEU A 102 -6.94 -8.23 10.80
C LEU A 102 -5.81 -7.28 11.18
N GLY A 103 -5.77 -6.09 10.60
CA GLY A 103 -4.78 -5.08 10.91
C GLY A 103 -4.97 -3.79 10.14
N ARG A 104 -4.25 -2.77 10.57
CA ARG A 104 -4.18 -1.48 9.87
C ARG A 104 -2.76 -0.93 9.93
N HIS A 105 -2.43 -0.12 8.94
CA HIS A 105 -1.25 0.72 8.90
C HIS A 105 -1.69 2.16 8.68
N ARG A 106 -1.19 3.09 9.47
CA ARG A 106 -1.34 4.53 9.29
C ARG A 106 -0.09 5.06 8.61
N LYS A 107 -0.25 5.88 7.58
CA LYS A 107 0.88 6.48 6.86
C LYS A 107 1.83 7.18 7.82
N ASN A 108 3.07 6.72 7.89
CA ASN A 108 4.07 7.24 8.82
C ASN A 108 4.74 8.50 8.27
N HIS A 109 4.93 8.56 6.96
CA HIS A 109 5.60 9.66 6.27
C HIS A 109 4.60 10.44 5.44
N LEU A 110 4.23 11.61 5.93
CA LEU A 110 3.27 12.50 5.26
C LEU A 110 3.96 13.25 4.12
N PHE A 111 3.39 13.16 2.91
CA PHE A 111 3.91 13.79 1.71
C PHE A 111 3.34 15.19 1.52
N GLY A 112 4.23 16.19 1.35
CA GLY A 112 3.84 17.55 0.99
C GLY A 112 2.94 18.24 2.01
N GLU A 113 2.40 19.38 1.60
CA GLU A 113 1.51 20.20 2.45
C GLU A 113 0.10 19.59 2.55
N LEU A 114 -0.35 18.86 1.50
CA LEU A 114 -1.69 18.27 1.45
C LEU A 114 -1.87 17.27 2.59
N ASP A 115 -0.97 16.28 2.68
CA ASP A 115 -1.03 15.28 3.77
C ASP A 115 -0.92 15.93 5.15
N ARG A 116 0.07 16.84 5.33
CA ARG A 116 0.31 17.50 6.62
C ARG A 116 -0.86 18.35 7.08
N ARG A 117 -1.63 18.90 6.15
CA ARG A 117 -2.82 19.70 6.45
C ARG A 117 -3.96 18.85 7.01
N TYR A 118 -4.14 17.63 6.48
CA TYR A 118 -5.32 16.82 6.76
C TYR A 118 -5.09 15.68 7.73
N PHE A 119 -3.86 15.16 7.80
CA PHE A 119 -3.56 13.91 8.52
C PHE A 119 -2.50 14.07 9.60
N THR A 120 -2.58 13.21 10.59
CA THR A 120 -1.58 12.96 11.61
C THR A 120 -0.72 11.78 11.16
N PRO A 121 0.62 11.83 11.29
CA PRO A 121 1.46 10.69 10.96
C PRO A 121 1.17 9.51 11.89
N GLY A 122 1.30 8.29 11.36
CA GLY A 122 1.36 7.07 12.16
C GLY A 122 2.61 7.06 13.04
N ASP A 123 2.57 6.30 14.12
CA ASP A 123 3.65 6.20 15.13
C ASP A 123 4.14 4.77 15.34
N LEU A 124 3.61 3.81 14.59
CA LEU A 124 3.98 2.40 14.67
C LEU A 124 4.55 1.90 13.34
N PRO A 125 5.52 0.97 13.40
CA PRO A 125 5.97 0.30 12.18
C PRO A 125 4.82 -0.48 11.52
N ALA A 126 4.96 -0.75 10.22
CA ALA A 126 3.98 -1.53 9.48
C ALA A 126 3.79 -2.92 10.12
N PRO A 127 2.56 -3.31 10.48
CA PRO A 127 2.30 -4.65 11.01
C PRO A 127 2.51 -5.70 9.91
N VAL A 128 3.00 -6.88 10.30
CA VAL A 128 3.05 -8.05 9.42
C VAL A 128 1.88 -8.96 9.77
N ILE A 129 1.01 -9.20 8.80
CA ILE A 129 -0.21 -10.00 8.94
C ILE A 129 0.03 -11.34 8.25
N ASP A 130 -0.17 -12.44 8.98
CA ASP A 130 -0.16 -13.78 8.39
C ASP A 130 -1.56 -14.11 7.85
N TYR A 131 -1.65 -14.26 6.53
CA TYR A 131 -2.91 -14.56 5.85
C TYR A 131 -2.69 -15.59 4.74
N ALA A 132 -3.43 -16.70 4.81
CA ALA A 132 -3.37 -17.79 3.83
C ALA A 132 -1.93 -18.26 3.53
N GLY A 133 -1.06 -18.29 4.55
CA GLY A 133 0.32 -18.74 4.48
C GLY A 133 1.30 -17.75 3.82
N VAL A 134 0.88 -16.49 3.60
CA VAL A 134 1.72 -15.38 3.15
C VAL A 134 1.76 -14.31 4.23
N ARG A 135 2.94 -13.81 4.56
CA ARG A 135 3.13 -12.72 5.52
C ARG A 135 3.16 -11.39 4.78
N ILE A 136 2.19 -10.53 5.08
CA ILE A 136 1.90 -9.32 4.33
C ILE A 136 2.10 -8.10 5.24
N ALA A 137 2.94 -7.16 4.82
CA ALA A 137 3.02 -5.84 5.40
C ALA A 137 2.31 -4.83 4.49
N MET A 138 1.79 -3.75 5.08
CA MET A 138 1.21 -2.64 4.35
C MET A 138 2.07 -1.40 4.55
N LEU A 139 2.37 -0.69 3.47
CA LEU A 139 2.93 0.67 3.46
C LEU A 139 2.01 1.54 2.61
N ILE A 140 2.07 2.85 2.77
CA ILE A 140 1.24 3.77 1.99
C ILE A 140 2.13 4.74 1.23
N CYS A 141 2.10 4.68 -0.11
CA CYS A 141 2.70 5.65 -1.03
C CYS A 141 4.14 6.04 -0.61
N TYR A 142 4.32 7.27 -0.13
CA TYR A 142 5.60 7.84 0.28
C TYR A 142 6.39 6.99 1.30
N ASP A 143 5.71 6.16 2.10
CA ASP A 143 6.39 5.25 3.03
C ASP A 143 7.36 4.29 2.32
N VAL A 144 7.06 3.83 1.08
CA VAL A 144 7.93 2.89 0.35
C VAL A 144 9.22 3.54 -0.14
N GLU A 145 9.26 4.88 -0.20
CA GLU A 145 10.42 5.62 -0.64
C GLU A 145 11.54 5.61 0.41
N PHE A 146 11.20 5.37 1.67
CA PHE A 146 12.15 5.21 2.77
C PHE A 146 12.62 3.75 2.84
N PRO A 147 13.91 3.47 2.56
CA PRO A 147 14.43 2.10 2.56
C PRO A 147 14.26 1.40 3.91
N GLU A 148 14.24 2.17 5.00
CA GLU A 148 14.07 1.69 6.36
C GLU A 148 12.72 0.99 6.56
N ASN A 149 11.64 1.48 5.94
CA ASN A 149 10.30 0.91 6.07
C ASN A 149 10.20 -0.47 5.43
N VAL A 150 10.68 -0.59 4.18
CA VAL A 150 10.67 -1.90 3.48
C VAL A 150 11.64 -2.87 4.15
N ARG A 151 12.80 -2.38 4.60
CA ARG A 151 13.77 -3.16 5.38
C ARG A 151 13.17 -3.67 6.68
N SER A 152 12.46 -2.81 7.43
CA SER A 152 11.77 -3.18 8.66
C SER A 152 10.73 -4.27 8.42
N ALA A 153 9.88 -4.13 7.40
CA ALA A 153 8.91 -5.14 7.01
C ALA A 153 9.56 -6.48 6.67
N ALA A 154 10.66 -6.46 5.88
CA ALA A 154 11.39 -7.66 5.50
C ALA A 154 12.07 -8.35 6.71
N LEU A 155 12.65 -7.58 7.64
CA LEU A 155 13.24 -8.08 8.89
C LEU A 155 12.17 -8.65 9.83
N ALA A 156 10.96 -8.05 9.87
CA ALA A 156 9.80 -8.59 10.57
C ALA A 156 9.23 -9.86 9.90
N GLY A 157 9.79 -10.24 8.75
CA GLY A 157 9.52 -11.50 8.08
C GLY A 157 8.45 -11.43 7.00
N ALA A 158 8.03 -10.26 6.53
CA ALA A 158 7.08 -10.15 5.44
C ALA A 158 7.58 -10.84 4.16
N ASP A 159 6.67 -11.44 3.42
CA ASP A 159 6.88 -12.01 2.08
C ASP A 159 6.42 -11.02 1.00
N LEU A 160 5.41 -10.20 1.31
CA LEU A 160 4.82 -9.19 0.43
C LEU A 160 4.71 -7.85 1.18
N VAL A 161 5.04 -6.76 0.51
CA VAL A 161 4.63 -5.41 0.90
C VAL A 161 3.56 -4.93 -0.08
N ALA A 162 2.35 -4.70 0.41
CA ALA A 162 1.25 -4.09 -0.33
C ALA A 162 1.30 -2.56 -0.13
N VAL A 163 1.27 -1.81 -1.21
CA VAL A 163 1.46 -0.35 -1.20
C VAL A 163 0.33 0.36 -1.94
N PRO A 164 -0.82 0.63 -1.27
CA PRO A 164 -1.78 1.62 -1.72
C PRO A 164 -1.10 2.97 -1.98
N THR A 165 -1.35 3.58 -3.13
CA THR A 165 -0.56 4.73 -3.58
C THR A 165 -1.41 5.77 -4.31
N ALA A 166 -0.98 7.04 -4.20
CA ALA A 166 -1.49 8.21 -4.93
C ALA A 166 -0.30 9.03 -5.49
N GLN A 167 0.62 8.37 -6.20
CA GLN A 167 1.81 8.99 -6.76
C GLN A 167 1.46 9.88 -7.96
N MET A 168 1.93 11.12 -7.90
CA MET A 168 1.66 12.15 -8.89
C MET A 168 2.91 12.59 -9.65
N GLN A 169 2.70 13.29 -10.76
CA GLN A 169 3.77 13.97 -11.49
C GLN A 169 4.46 15.04 -10.61
N PRO A 170 5.77 15.25 -10.75
CA PRO A 170 6.75 14.63 -11.68
C PRO A 170 7.58 13.49 -11.05
N TYR A 171 6.97 12.62 -10.26
CA TYR A 171 7.69 11.62 -9.47
C TYR A 171 7.62 10.19 -10.06
N GLU A 172 7.56 10.07 -11.40
CA GLU A 172 7.48 8.79 -12.14
C GLU A 172 8.64 7.84 -11.81
N PHE A 173 9.81 8.40 -11.46
CA PHE A 173 11.01 7.64 -11.10
C PHE A 173 10.74 6.58 -10.03
N ILE A 174 9.84 6.86 -9.08
CA ILE A 174 9.51 5.93 -8.00
C ILE A 174 8.89 4.65 -8.58
N ALA A 175 7.83 4.81 -9.37
CA ALA A 175 7.13 3.70 -10.01
C ALA A 175 8.01 2.94 -11.02
N GLU A 176 8.85 3.66 -11.77
CA GLU A 176 9.68 3.08 -12.84
C GLU A 176 10.90 2.31 -12.32
N HIS A 177 11.52 2.80 -11.25
CA HIS A 177 12.85 2.32 -10.84
C HIS A 177 12.92 1.87 -9.38
N LEU A 178 12.41 2.69 -8.43
CA LEU A 178 12.67 2.50 -7.03
C LEU A 178 12.07 1.19 -6.48
N LEU A 179 10.89 0.80 -6.94
CA LEU A 179 10.19 -0.40 -6.45
C LEU A 179 10.99 -1.68 -6.73
N ARG A 180 11.65 -1.75 -7.87
CA ARG A 180 12.52 -2.87 -8.22
C ARG A 180 13.74 -2.95 -7.31
N VAL A 181 14.31 -1.79 -6.93
CA VAL A 181 15.41 -1.71 -5.98
C VAL A 181 14.93 -2.17 -4.59
N ARG A 182 13.77 -1.70 -4.13
CA ARG A 182 13.18 -2.11 -2.85
C ARG A 182 12.91 -3.61 -2.78
N ALA A 183 12.38 -4.19 -3.87
CA ALA A 183 12.16 -5.64 -3.95
C ALA A 183 13.48 -6.42 -3.90
N TRP A 184 14.48 -5.98 -4.66
CA TRP A 184 15.79 -6.64 -4.75
C TRP A 184 16.57 -6.59 -3.43
N GLU A 185 16.73 -5.43 -2.83
CA GLU A 185 17.56 -5.26 -1.63
C GLU A 185 16.98 -5.90 -0.36
N ASN A 186 15.67 -6.27 -0.40
CA ASN A 186 14.95 -6.90 0.70
C ASN A 186 14.50 -8.33 0.40
N GLN A 187 14.71 -8.82 -0.85
CA GLN A 187 14.21 -10.10 -1.36
C GLN A 187 12.75 -10.35 -0.97
N ILE A 188 11.86 -9.43 -1.36
CA ILE A 188 10.45 -9.40 -1.01
C ILE A 188 9.60 -9.07 -2.25
N TYR A 189 8.35 -9.54 -2.28
CA TYR A 189 7.39 -9.04 -3.28
C TYR A 189 6.94 -7.63 -2.90
N ILE A 190 6.73 -6.78 -3.91
CA ILE A 190 6.12 -5.47 -3.76
C ILE A 190 4.94 -5.37 -4.73
N ALA A 191 3.75 -5.06 -4.21
CA ALA A 191 2.58 -4.73 -5.00
C ALA A 191 2.27 -3.24 -4.80
N TYR A 192 2.64 -2.43 -5.77
CA TYR A 192 2.43 -0.99 -5.79
C TYR A 192 1.22 -0.68 -6.65
N VAL A 193 0.17 -0.15 -6.02
CA VAL A 193 -1.13 0.06 -6.65
C VAL A 193 -1.48 1.54 -6.59
N ASN A 194 -1.39 2.20 -7.74
CA ASN A 194 -1.48 3.64 -7.86
C ASN A 194 -2.80 4.10 -8.49
N HIS A 195 -3.19 5.33 -8.16
CA HIS A 195 -4.17 6.08 -8.93
C HIS A 195 -3.65 6.41 -10.33
N ASP A 196 -4.57 6.64 -11.27
CA ASP A 196 -4.30 7.18 -12.59
C ASP A 196 -5.29 8.31 -12.92
N GLY A 197 -4.91 9.23 -13.81
CA GLY A 197 -5.75 10.35 -14.21
C GLY A 197 -5.58 11.60 -13.35
N ASP A 198 -6.55 12.49 -13.44
CA ASP A 198 -6.52 13.79 -12.77
C ASP A 198 -7.47 13.81 -11.56
N GLU A 199 -7.06 14.43 -10.45
CA GLU A 199 -7.88 14.67 -9.27
C GLU A 199 -7.55 16.04 -8.68
N GLY A 200 -8.51 16.94 -8.65
CA GLY A 200 -8.27 18.30 -8.15
C GLY A 200 -7.15 18.98 -8.92
N SER A 201 -6.07 19.29 -8.21
CA SER A 201 -4.85 19.90 -8.79
C SER A 201 -3.78 18.88 -9.18
N LEU A 202 -4.00 17.60 -8.92
CA LEU A 202 -3.02 16.53 -9.08
C LEU A 202 -3.23 15.79 -10.40
N ARG A 203 -2.13 15.33 -10.98
CA ARG A 203 -2.13 14.35 -12.06
C ARG A 203 -1.34 13.13 -11.62
N TYR A 204 -2.05 12.01 -11.46
CA TYR A 204 -1.44 10.74 -11.07
C TYR A 204 -0.71 10.09 -12.22
N VAL A 205 0.36 9.35 -11.89
CA VAL A 205 1.23 8.74 -12.91
C VAL A 205 0.78 7.35 -13.35
N GLY A 206 -0.23 6.76 -12.70
CA GLY A 206 -0.56 5.37 -12.95
C GLY A 206 0.62 4.45 -12.59
N ARG A 207 1.11 3.66 -13.56
CA ARG A 207 2.32 2.83 -13.49
C ARG A 207 2.31 1.85 -12.32
N SER A 208 1.12 1.34 -11.97
CA SER A 208 1.02 0.26 -10.96
C SER A 208 1.80 -0.96 -11.42
N SER A 209 2.43 -1.64 -10.47
CA SER A 209 3.23 -2.83 -10.77
C SER A 209 3.29 -3.81 -9.59
N ILE A 210 3.47 -5.10 -9.92
CA ILE A 210 3.78 -6.15 -8.96
C ILE A 210 5.18 -6.67 -9.29
N VAL A 211 6.08 -6.59 -8.32
CA VAL A 211 7.51 -6.91 -8.48
C VAL A 211 7.88 -8.09 -7.61
N SER A 212 8.65 -9.03 -8.18
CA SER A 212 9.16 -10.21 -7.47
C SER A 212 10.40 -9.92 -6.63
N PRO A 213 10.80 -10.83 -5.72
CA PRO A 213 12.04 -10.73 -4.95
C PRO A 213 13.33 -10.62 -5.78
N SER A 214 13.27 -10.98 -7.07
CA SER A 214 14.39 -10.84 -8.03
C SER A 214 14.30 -9.57 -8.87
N ALA A 215 13.50 -8.58 -8.46
CA ALA A 215 13.25 -7.33 -9.17
C ALA A 215 12.62 -7.49 -10.58
N THR A 216 12.01 -8.64 -10.86
CA THR A 216 11.25 -8.87 -12.09
C THR A 216 9.85 -8.29 -11.94
N VAL A 217 9.41 -7.47 -12.88
CA VAL A 217 8.04 -7.00 -12.96
C VAL A 217 7.17 -8.16 -13.45
N LEU A 218 6.22 -8.61 -12.62
CA LEU A 218 5.35 -9.75 -12.91
C LEU A 218 4.11 -9.32 -13.68
N ASP A 219 3.54 -8.18 -13.32
CA ASP A 219 2.47 -7.50 -14.05
C ASP A 219 2.59 -5.99 -13.82
N SER A 220 2.16 -5.21 -14.80
CA SER A 220 2.17 -3.75 -14.72
C SER A 220 1.14 -3.13 -15.66
N VAL A 221 0.70 -1.93 -15.33
CA VAL A 221 -0.15 -1.10 -16.19
C VAL A 221 0.36 0.32 -16.18
N GLU A 222 0.48 0.94 -17.33
CA GLU A 222 0.95 2.31 -17.42
C GLU A 222 -0.17 3.29 -17.11
N HIS A 223 -1.27 3.22 -17.86
CA HIS A 223 -2.43 4.10 -17.72
C HIS A 223 -3.75 3.33 -17.83
N GLY A 224 -4.82 3.96 -17.34
CA GLY A 224 -6.19 3.44 -17.39
C GLY A 224 -6.55 2.52 -16.23
N ASN A 225 -7.85 2.26 -16.10
CA ASN A 225 -8.40 1.40 -15.04
C ASN A 225 -8.14 -0.06 -15.39
N ARG A 226 -7.39 -0.77 -14.54
CA ARG A 226 -7.02 -2.17 -14.77
C ARG A 226 -6.79 -2.94 -13.46
N LEU A 227 -7.13 -4.22 -13.47
CA LEU A 227 -6.68 -5.19 -12.49
C LEU A 227 -5.33 -5.81 -12.92
N LEU A 228 -4.33 -5.74 -12.04
CA LEU A 228 -3.07 -6.46 -12.16
C LEU A 228 -3.18 -7.78 -11.42
N PHE A 229 -2.39 -8.78 -11.83
CA PHE A 229 -2.38 -10.09 -11.19
C PHE A 229 -0.97 -10.65 -11.05
N ALA A 230 -0.68 -11.27 -9.90
CA ALA A 230 0.53 -12.08 -9.71
C ALA A 230 0.29 -13.17 -8.66
N THR A 231 1.16 -14.19 -8.68
CA THR A 231 1.20 -15.20 -7.62
C THR A 231 2.37 -14.90 -6.67
N VAL A 232 2.07 -14.73 -5.40
CA VAL A 232 3.05 -14.58 -4.32
C VAL A 232 3.31 -15.95 -3.70
N GLU A 233 4.58 -16.34 -3.72
CA GLU A 233 5.04 -17.65 -3.24
C GLU A 233 6.12 -17.46 -2.17
N PRO A 234 5.86 -17.72 -0.88
CA PRO A 234 6.85 -17.57 0.18
C PRO A 234 8.13 -18.38 -0.03
N HIS A 235 8.05 -19.50 -0.76
CA HIS A 235 9.26 -20.27 -1.08
C HIS A 235 10.22 -19.49 -1.99
N THR A 236 9.71 -18.68 -2.93
CA THR A 236 10.51 -17.82 -3.82
C THR A 236 11.27 -16.77 -3.00
N VAL A 237 10.61 -16.17 -1.98
CA VAL A 237 11.27 -15.25 -1.03
C VAL A 237 12.41 -15.96 -0.30
N ARG A 238 12.17 -17.18 0.22
CA ARG A 238 13.21 -17.96 0.91
C ARG A 238 14.37 -18.32 0.00
N GLN A 239 14.11 -18.68 -1.26
CA GLN A 239 15.15 -18.97 -2.25
C GLN A 239 15.97 -17.73 -2.57
N ALA A 240 15.34 -16.57 -2.77
CA ALA A 240 16.01 -15.31 -3.05
C ALA A 240 16.92 -14.91 -1.87
N ARG A 241 16.43 -15.00 -0.64
CA ARG A 241 17.19 -14.72 0.60
C ARG A 241 18.36 -15.68 0.80
N LYS A 242 18.23 -16.94 0.36
CA LYS A 242 19.35 -17.90 0.39
C LYS A 242 20.39 -17.61 -0.67
N ALA A 243 19.96 -17.20 -1.87
CA ALA A 243 20.88 -16.88 -2.97
C ALA A 243 21.62 -15.57 -2.75
N ASN A 244 20.96 -14.61 -2.10
CA ASN A 244 21.51 -13.27 -1.85
C ASN A 244 21.14 -12.82 -0.41
N PRO A 245 21.99 -13.16 0.59
CA PRO A 245 21.61 -13.09 1.99
C PRO A 245 21.75 -11.70 2.62
N TYR A 246 21.30 -10.63 1.95
CA TYR A 246 21.42 -9.25 2.42
C TYR A 246 20.87 -9.02 3.84
N LEU A 247 19.76 -9.67 4.20
CA LEU A 247 19.17 -9.52 5.53
C LEU A 247 20.03 -10.20 6.62
N ALA A 248 20.70 -11.31 6.30
CA ALA A 248 21.59 -12.02 7.22
C ALA A 248 22.95 -11.34 7.36
N ASP A 249 23.45 -10.72 6.27
CA ASP A 249 24.72 -10.03 6.23
C ASP A 249 24.65 -8.58 6.75
N LEU A 250 23.42 -8.09 7.01
CA LEU A 250 23.21 -6.73 7.53
C LEU A 250 23.94 -6.56 8.86
N ARG A 251 24.67 -5.45 9.00
CA ARG A 251 25.39 -5.03 10.20
C ARG A 251 24.63 -3.89 10.91
N PRO A 252 23.57 -4.20 11.71
CA PRO A 252 22.75 -3.16 12.34
C PRO A 252 23.55 -2.25 13.28
N ASP A 253 24.61 -2.81 13.87
CA ASP A 253 25.54 -2.09 14.75
C ASP A 253 26.23 -0.89 14.09
N LEU A 254 26.33 -0.87 12.76
CA LEU A 254 26.95 0.24 12.01
C LEU A 254 25.95 1.38 11.70
N PHE A 255 24.66 1.14 11.85
CA PHE A 255 23.59 2.07 11.43
C PHE A 255 22.76 2.60 12.60
N THR A 256 23.07 2.20 13.83
CA THR A 256 22.47 2.80 15.02
C THR A 256 23.01 4.24 15.13
N PRO A 257 22.15 5.29 15.03
CA PRO A 257 22.63 6.65 15.21
C PRO A 257 23.34 6.75 16.56
N SER A 258 24.63 7.12 16.56
CA SER A 258 25.27 7.50 17.81
C SER A 258 24.51 8.70 18.35
N ALA A 259 24.24 8.75 19.65
CA ALA A 259 23.51 9.81 20.34
C ALA A 259 24.13 11.23 20.20
N ARG A 260 25.05 11.42 19.27
CA ARG A 260 25.81 12.66 19.00
C ARG A 260 25.47 13.37 17.70
N ALA A 261 24.55 12.90 16.89
CA ALA A 261 24.04 13.73 15.79
C ALA A 261 23.07 14.77 16.39
N THR A 262 23.63 15.85 16.93
CA THR A 262 22.88 17.07 17.25
C THR A 262 22.17 17.50 15.97
N LYS A 263 20.85 17.64 16.04
CA LYS A 263 20.06 18.24 14.97
C LYS A 263 20.69 19.61 14.67
N ASP A 264 21.31 19.74 13.50
CA ASP A 264 21.60 21.05 12.93
C ASP A 264 20.26 21.64 12.47
N PRO A 265 19.80 22.77 13.06
CA PRO A 265 18.51 23.36 12.69
C PRO A 265 18.51 24.05 11.32
N SER A 266 19.59 23.94 10.54
CA SER A 266 19.81 24.66 9.28
C SER A 266 19.70 23.79 8.00
N CYS A 267 19.19 22.57 8.09
CA CYS A 267 18.82 21.76 6.90
C CYS A 267 17.32 21.71 6.69
#